data_e00a948ee63051fbb7a07d01eee2fe2f
#
_entry.id   e00a948ee63051fbb7a07d01eee2fe2f
#
_cell.length_a   1.000
_cell.length_b   1.000
_cell.length_c   1.000
_cell.angle_alpha   90.00
_cell.angle_beta   90.00
_cell.angle_gamma   90.00
#
_symmetry.space_group_name_H-M   'P 1'
#
loop_
_entity.id
_entity.type
_entity.pdbx_description
1 polymer ?
#
loop_
_entity_poly.entity_id
_entity_poly.type
_entity_poly.pdbx_seq_one_letter_code
_entity_poly.pdbx_strand_id
1 'polypeptide(L)'
;MEELRERAEIASQKKAFFTIKVDTAEVRSNSQVKLDFNITSHLIETQAKRMNIYAMVIEGTTHGNKVSNTETAFHYVNMAFATPVAGRSSYFTKERTNTYSYTVDMKNTNMEELSDLQVVIFIQDPTDKYIYQSAGVVMGDGDHYTAVEDEALAQVAIYPNPAANTVYVAGLEKARVEIFDLGGRRVYEKTGADGVLEVSLASFAKGAYVVRIAQNGAVASRKLVVK
;
A
#
# COMPACT_ATOMS: atom_id res chain seq x y z
N MET A 1 2.72 3.01 23.74
CA MET A 1 3.28 2.09 22.73
C MET A 1 2.61 0.72 22.78
N GLU A 2 2.33 0.19 23.98
CA GLU A 2 1.65 -1.09 24.18
C GLU A 2 0.20 -1.09 23.67
N GLU A 3 -0.56 -0.04 23.97
CA GLU A 3 -1.94 0.15 23.51
C GLU A 3 -2.07 0.19 21.96
N LEU A 4 -1.09 0.77 21.25
CA LEU A 4 -1.08 0.78 19.78
C LEU A 4 -0.78 -0.61 19.20
N ARG A 5 0.05 -1.40 19.89
CA ARG A 5 0.32 -2.79 19.50
C ARG A 5 -0.91 -3.67 19.69
N GLU A 6 -1.57 -3.56 20.83
CA GLU A 6 -2.78 -4.31 21.13
C GLU A 6 -3.91 -4.00 20.15
N ARG A 7 -4.11 -2.72 19.81
CA ARG A 7 -5.08 -2.30 18.78
C ARG A 7 -4.74 -2.83 17.40
N ALA A 8 -3.47 -2.83 17.02
CA ALA A 8 -3.02 -3.38 15.73
C ALA A 8 -3.21 -4.90 15.67
N GLU A 9 -2.96 -5.59 16.79
CA GLU A 9 -3.14 -7.04 16.90
C GLU A 9 -4.61 -7.44 16.82
N ILE A 10 -5.50 -6.72 17.51
CA ILE A 10 -6.96 -6.90 17.43
C ILE A 10 -7.46 -6.60 16.00
N ALA A 11 -6.94 -5.56 15.35
CA ALA A 11 -7.32 -5.22 13.98
C ALA A 11 -6.86 -6.28 12.97
N SER A 12 -5.69 -6.88 13.16
CA SER A 12 -5.14 -7.92 12.26
C SER A 12 -5.92 -9.23 12.30
N GLN A 13 -6.67 -9.50 13.39
CA GLN A 13 -7.51 -10.69 13.53
C GLN A 13 -8.90 -10.55 12.90
N LYS A 14 -9.29 -9.33 12.50
CA LYS A 14 -10.58 -9.10 11.85
C LYS A 14 -10.51 -9.52 10.38
N LYS A 15 -11.51 -10.32 9.94
CA LYS A 15 -11.65 -10.68 8.54
C LYS A 15 -11.79 -9.43 7.68
N ALA A 16 -11.02 -9.36 6.59
CA ALA A 16 -11.23 -8.36 5.55
C ALA A 16 -12.56 -8.64 4.85
N PHE A 17 -13.53 -7.72 5.00
CA PHE A 17 -14.84 -7.83 4.35
C PHE A 17 -14.89 -7.18 2.97
N PHE A 18 -13.77 -6.63 2.54
CA PHE A 18 -13.65 -5.93 1.26
C PHE A 18 -12.31 -6.21 0.61
N THR A 19 -12.31 -6.32 -0.71
CA THR A 19 -11.10 -6.31 -1.53
C THR A 19 -11.09 -5.03 -2.36
N ILE A 20 -9.99 -4.29 -2.35
CA ILE A 20 -9.77 -3.13 -3.21
C ILE A 20 -8.76 -3.55 -4.29
N LYS A 21 -9.16 -3.46 -5.56
CA LYS A 21 -8.30 -3.72 -6.70
C LYS A 21 -8.15 -2.43 -7.50
N VAL A 22 -6.93 -1.93 -7.65
CA VAL A 22 -6.63 -0.79 -8.51
C VAL A 22 -6.32 -1.33 -9.91
N ASP A 23 -7.06 -0.86 -10.91
CA ASP A 23 -6.87 -1.25 -12.31
C ASP A 23 -5.97 -0.26 -13.04
N THR A 24 -6.09 1.03 -12.70
CA THR A 24 -5.29 2.11 -13.29
C THR A 24 -4.93 3.13 -12.20
N ALA A 25 -3.65 3.47 -12.09
CA ALA A 25 -3.17 4.64 -11.38
C ALA A 25 -2.00 5.21 -12.18
N GLU A 26 -2.24 6.26 -12.95
CA GLU A 26 -1.26 6.81 -13.89
C GLU A 26 -1.25 8.33 -13.91
N VAL A 27 -0.07 8.91 -14.07
CA VAL A 27 0.09 10.34 -14.36
C VAL A 27 -0.02 10.55 -15.86
N ARG A 28 -0.92 11.45 -16.28
CA ARG A 28 -1.10 11.85 -17.66
C ARG A 28 -0.30 13.10 -18.00
N SER A 29 -0.06 13.30 -19.31
CA SER A 29 0.81 14.37 -19.84
C SER A 29 0.39 15.81 -19.48
N ASN A 30 -0.82 16.01 -18.94
CA ASN A 30 -1.37 17.32 -18.57
C ASN A 30 -1.42 17.54 -17.05
N SER A 31 -0.57 16.87 -16.29
CA SER A 31 -0.56 16.91 -14.82
C SER A 31 -1.88 16.43 -14.20
N GLN A 32 -2.50 15.46 -14.82
CA GLN A 32 -3.68 14.78 -14.30
C GLN A 32 -3.30 13.38 -13.83
N VAL A 33 -3.93 12.95 -12.74
CA VAL A 33 -3.88 11.56 -12.26
C VAL A 33 -5.17 10.87 -12.67
N LYS A 34 -5.07 9.79 -13.44
CA LYS A 34 -6.17 8.88 -13.74
C LYS A 34 -6.15 7.74 -12.74
N LEU A 35 -7.30 7.47 -12.13
CA LEU A 35 -7.48 6.44 -11.13
C LEU A 35 -8.75 5.64 -11.42
N ASP A 36 -8.60 4.34 -11.70
CA ASP A 36 -9.69 3.39 -11.82
C ASP A 36 -9.47 2.25 -10.83
N PHE A 37 -10.50 1.90 -10.05
CA PHE A 37 -10.42 0.81 -9.09
C PHE A 37 -11.78 0.17 -8.83
N ASN A 38 -11.75 -1.05 -8.34
CA ASN A 38 -12.90 -1.83 -7.94
C ASN A 38 -12.85 -2.14 -6.45
N ILE A 39 -14.02 -2.15 -5.81
CA ILE A 39 -14.18 -2.63 -4.44
C ILE A 39 -15.19 -3.77 -4.45
N THR A 40 -14.74 -4.96 -4.10
CA THR A 40 -15.58 -6.15 -3.95
C THR A 40 -15.90 -6.36 -2.48
N SER A 41 -17.18 -6.56 -2.19
CA SER A 41 -17.69 -6.85 -0.84
C SER A 41 -17.75 -8.36 -0.61
N HIS A 42 -17.22 -8.81 0.53
CA HIS A 42 -17.34 -10.19 1.04
C HIS A 42 -18.22 -10.23 2.30
N LEU A 43 -19.19 -9.30 2.41
CA LEU A 43 -20.13 -9.25 3.52
C LEU A 43 -20.97 -10.53 3.57
N ILE A 44 -21.17 -11.05 4.77
CA ILE A 44 -21.98 -12.25 5.00
C ILE A 44 -23.47 -11.88 4.96
N GLU A 45 -23.81 -10.66 5.37
CA GLU A 45 -25.17 -10.16 5.46
C GLU A 45 -25.74 -9.78 4.09
N THR A 46 -27.01 -10.06 3.89
CA THR A 46 -27.74 -9.70 2.66
C THR A 46 -28.19 -8.24 2.63
N GLN A 47 -28.22 -7.56 3.78
CA GLN A 47 -28.58 -6.15 3.86
C GLN A 47 -27.45 -5.26 3.33
N ALA A 48 -27.84 -4.23 2.58
CA ALA A 48 -26.88 -3.27 2.06
C ALA A 48 -26.23 -2.46 3.19
N LYS A 49 -24.91 -2.50 3.28
CA LYS A 49 -24.13 -1.68 4.20
C LYS A 49 -23.64 -0.41 3.49
N ARG A 50 -23.91 0.76 4.11
CA ARG A 50 -23.40 2.04 3.62
C ARG A 50 -21.98 2.25 4.14
N MET A 51 -21.06 2.53 3.22
CA MET A 51 -19.65 2.82 3.50
C MET A 51 -19.24 4.12 2.82
N ASN A 52 -18.24 4.79 3.36
CA ASN A 52 -17.58 5.91 2.72
C ASN A 52 -16.26 5.46 2.12
N ILE A 53 -16.06 5.79 0.84
CA ILE A 53 -14.84 5.50 0.09
C ILE A 53 -14.04 6.80 0.00
N TYR A 54 -12.78 6.71 0.38
CA TYR A 54 -11.81 7.78 0.23
C TYR A 54 -10.72 7.33 -0.72
N ALA A 55 -10.39 8.20 -1.66
CA ALA A 55 -9.24 8.04 -2.54
C ALA A 55 -8.53 9.39 -2.62
N MET A 56 -7.23 9.38 -2.41
CA MET A 56 -6.41 10.58 -2.38
C MET A 56 -5.08 10.36 -3.09
N VAL A 57 -4.53 11.43 -3.66
CA VAL A 57 -3.19 11.47 -4.20
C VAL A 57 -2.29 12.11 -3.15
N ILE A 58 -1.26 11.40 -2.75
CA ILE A 58 -0.25 11.86 -1.81
C ILE A 58 1.11 11.96 -2.49
N GLU A 59 1.98 12.82 -2.02
CA GLU A 59 3.39 12.87 -2.38
C GLU A 59 4.23 12.26 -1.27
N GLY A 60 5.16 11.39 -1.63
CA GLY A 60 5.96 10.62 -0.68
C GLY A 60 6.84 11.53 0.17
N THR A 61 7.51 12.52 -0.44
CA THR A 61 8.35 13.49 0.26
C THR A 61 8.27 14.86 -0.40
N THR A 62 7.97 15.90 0.37
CA THR A 62 8.01 17.30 -0.08
C THR A 62 9.01 18.12 0.73
N HIS A 63 9.64 19.10 0.10
CA HIS A 63 10.65 19.97 0.70
C HIS A 63 10.27 21.47 0.63
N GLY A 64 9.43 21.87 -0.30
CA GLY A 64 9.06 23.27 -0.57
C GLY A 64 7.92 23.80 0.32
N ASN A 65 7.12 22.93 0.89
CA ASN A 65 5.98 23.27 1.76
C ASN A 65 6.46 23.70 3.16
N LYS A 66 7.25 24.77 3.21
CA LYS A 66 7.83 25.28 4.46
C LYS A 66 6.77 25.85 5.38
N VAL A 67 6.57 25.22 6.50
CA VAL A 67 5.92 25.80 7.68
C VAL A 67 7.02 26.45 8.52
N SER A 68 6.66 27.38 9.41
CA SER A 68 7.59 28.15 10.27
C SER A 68 8.29 27.29 11.37
N ASN A 69 8.42 25.99 11.16
CA ASN A 69 9.13 25.07 12.03
C ASN A 69 10.50 24.68 11.42
N THR A 70 11.30 23.93 12.17
CA THR A 70 12.65 23.48 11.77
C THR A 70 12.64 22.27 10.85
N GLU A 71 11.46 21.75 10.46
CA GLU A 71 11.35 20.59 9.57
C GLU A 71 11.71 21.00 8.14
N THR A 72 12.52 20.18 7.49
CA THR A 72 13.03 20.42 6.15
C THR A 72 12.37 19.52 5.09
N ALA A 73 11.65 18.50 5.52
CA ALA A 73 10.91 17.58 4.66
C ALA A 73 9.64 17.10 5.36
N PHE A 74 8.60 16.89 4.58
CA PHE A 74 7.35 16.28 5.02
C PHE A 74 7.10 15.03 4.20
N HIS A 75 6.57 13.99 4.83
CA HIS A 75 6.35 12.70 4.20
C HIS A 75 4.85 12.39 4.11
N TYR A 76 4.47 11.76 2.99
CA TYR A 76 3.11 11.29 2.71
C TYR A 76 2.06 12.41 2.80
N VAL A 77 2.39 13.54 2.17
CA VAL A 77 1.53 14.72 2.19
C VAL A 77 0.38 14.56 1.20
N ASN A 78 -0.85 14.77 1.68
CA ASN A 78 -2.03 14.73 0.80
C ASN A 78 -2.03 15.95 -0.13
N MET A 79 -1.95 15.70 -1.43
CA MET A 79 -1.95 16.73 -2.47
C MET A 79 -3.35 17.00 -3.00
N ALA A 80 -4.17 15.95 -3.15
CA ALA A 80 -5.53 16.08 -3.66
C ALA A 80 -6.41 14.90 -3.26
N PHE A 81 -7.71 15.14 -3.14
CA PHE A 81 -8.71 14.08 -3.04
C PHE A 81 -9.25 13.74 -4.43
N ALA A 82 -9.28 12.46 -4.77
CA ALA A 82 -10.00 11.96 -5.93
C ALA A 82 -11.51 11.83 -5.64
N THR A 83 -11.87 11.47 -4.40
CA THR A 83 -13.25 11.47 -3.91
C THR A 83 -13.59 12.82 -3.25
N PRO A 84 -14.89 13.13 -3.01
CA PRO A 84 -15.25 14.24 -2.11
C PRO A 84 -14.54 14.11 -0.76
N VAL A 85 -14.16 15.24 -0.15
CA VAL A 85 -13.46 15.28 1.16
C VAL A 85 -14.25 14.56 2.26
N ALA A 86 -15.59 14.57 2.18
CA ALA A 86 -16.46 13.82 3.10
C ALA A 86 -16.53 12.31 2.81
N GLY A 87 -15.82 11.87 1.78
CA GLY A 87 -15.89 10.52 1.25
C GLY A 87 -17.03 10.31 0.24
N ARG A 88 -16.87 9.36 -0.66
CA ARG A 88 -17.92 8.89 -1.57
C ARG A 88 -18.78 7.87 -0.86
N SER A 89 -20.02 8.22 -0.53
CA SER A 89 -20.97 7.26 0.04
C SER A 89 -21.36 6.20 -1.00
N SER A 90 -21.24 4.94 -0.63
CA SER A 90 -21.52 3.78 -1.48
C SER A 90 -22.19 2.68 -0.67
N TYR A 91 -23.06 1.91 -1.32
CA TYR A 91 -23.74 0.77 -0.72
C TYR A 91 -23.17 -0.53 -1.22
N PHE A 92 -22.90 -1.43 -0.31
CA PHE A 92 -22.38 -2.77 -0.57
C PHE A 92 -23.33 -3.84 -0.07
N THR A 93 -23.57 -4.83 -0.91
CA THR A 93 -24.26 -6.06 -0.57
C THR A 93 -23.27 -7.22 -0.71
N LYS A 94 -23.68 -8.41 -0.27
CA LYS A 94 -22.87 -9.63 -0.40
C LYS A 94 -22.38 -9.83 -1.86
N GLU A 95 -21.09 -10.10 -2.02
CA GLU A 95 -20.41 -10.41 -3.31
C GLU A 95 -20.61 -9.35 -4.41
N ARG A 96 -20.91 -8.12 -4.02
CA ARG A 96 -21.05 -7.03 -4.99
C ARG A 96 -19.72 -6.32 -5.21
N THR A 97 -19.42 -6.08 -6.47
CA THR A 97 -18.31 -5.21 -6.91
C THR A 97 -18.86 -3.85 -7.34
N ASN A 98 -18.28 -2.79 -6.80
CA ASN A 98 -18.52 -1.41 -7.22
C ASN A 98 -17.26 -0.89 -7.92
N THR A 99 -17.43 -0.27 -9.09
CA THR A 99 -16.35 0.32 -9.89
C THR A 99 -16.32 1.83 -9.72
N TYR A 100 -15.12 2.39 -9.62
CA TYR A 100 -14.87 3.81 -9.45
C TYR A 100 -13.85 4.28 -10.48
N SER A 101 -14.08 5.48 -11.01
CA SER A 101 -13.21 6.13 -12.00
C SER A 101 -13.12 7.61 -11.69
N TYR A 102 -11.90 8.10 -11.52
CA TYR A 102 -11.61 9.49 -11.21
C TYR A 102 -10.50 10.03 -12.10
N THR A 103 -10.55 11.33 -12.35
CA THR A 103 -9.43 12.09 -12.90
C THR A 103 -9.19 13.28 -12.00
N VAL A 104 -7.98 13.38 -11.45
CA VAL A 104 -7.59 14.43 -10.50
C VAL A 104 -6.66 15.39 -11.21
N ASP A 105 -6.99 16.69 -11.20
CA ASP A 105 -6.12 17.74 -11.73
C ASP A 105 -5.12 18.16 -10.64
N MET A 106 -3.83 17.99 -10.92
CA MET A 106 -2.74 18.29 -9.99
C MET A 106 -2.12 19.68 -10.21
N LYS A 107 -2.59 20.45 -11.23
CA LYS A 107 -1.97 21.74 -11.60
C LYS A 107 -1.96 22.79 -10.51
N ASN A 108 -2.97 22.78 -9.63
CA ASN A 108 -3.14 23.75 -8.56
C ASN A 108 -2.82 23.17 -7.18
N THR A 109 -2.06 22.10 -7.12
CA THR A 109 -1.58 21.50 -5.89
C THR A 109 -0.15 21.97 -5.60
N ASN A 110 0.30 21.79 -4.36
CA ASN A 110 1.68 22.08 -3.98
C ASN A 110 2.62 20.89 -4.27
N MET A 111 2.28 20.06 -5.25
CA MET A 111 3.07 18.92 -5.67
C MET A 111 4.43 19.38 -6.22
N GLU A 112 5.50 18.73 -5.75
CA GLU A 112 6.87 19.02 -6.16
C GLU A 112 7.37 18.04 -7.22
N GLU A 113 7.03 16.75 -7.07
CA GLU A 113 7.56 15.72 -7.97
C GLU A 113 6.49 14.70 -8.40
N LEU A 114 6.22 14.64 -9.72
CA LEU A 114 5.26 13.70 -10.30
C LEU A 114 5.64 12.21 -10.10
N SER A 115 6.93 11.92 -10.06
CA SER A 115 7.46 10.56 -9.91
C SER A 115 7.31 10.01 -8.49
N ASP A 116 7.09 10.89 -7.48
CA ASP A 116 6.91 10.51 -6.08
C ASP A 116 5.42 10.48 -5.65
N LEU A 117 4.51 10.57 -6.62
CA LEU A 117 3.08 10.50 -6.33
C LEU A 117 2.64 9.07 -6.04
N GLN A 118 1.75 8.94 -5.08
CA GLN A 118 1.11 7.70 -4.66
C GLN A 118 -0.40 7.92 -4.54
N VAL A 119 -1.16 6.86 -4.73
CA VAL A 119 -2.61 6.86 -4.46
C VAL A 119 -2.88 6.02 -3.23
N VAL A 120 -3.69 6.54 -2.32
CA VAL A 120 -4.21 5.79 -1.17
C VAL A 120 -5.73 5.74 -1.26
N ILE A 121 -6.27 4.53 -1.15
CA ILE A 121 -7.71 4.26 -1.16
C ILE A 121 -8.05 3.56 0.14
N PHE A 122 -9.14 3.96 0.81
CA PHE A 122 -9.65 3.21 1.95
C PHE A 122 -11.19 3.27 2.04
N ILE A 123 -11.75 2.23 2.65
CA ILE A 123 -13.17 2.09 2.90
C ILE A 123 -13.44 2.22 4.40
N GLN A 124 -14.31 3.14 4.77
CA GLN A 124 -14.59 3.50 6.16
C GLN A 124 -16.08 3.41 6.47
N ASP A 125 -16.41 2.88 7.63
CA ASP A 125 -17.76 2.97 8.19
C ASP A 125 -18.06 4.44 8.58
N PRO A 126 -19.14 5.04 8.08
CA PRO A 126 -19.48 6.43 8.40
C PRO A 126 -19.89 6.63 9.87
N THR A 127 -20.24 5.57 10.59
CA THR A 127 -20.75 5.64 11.96
C THR A 127 -19.64 5.63 13.00
N ASP A 128 -18.81 4.57 12.99
CA ASP A 128 -17.75 4.35 13.99
C ASP A 128 -16.35 4.76 13.50
N LYS A 129 -16.26 5.18 12.21
CA LYS A 129 -15.01 5.59 11.55
C LYS A 129 -13.99 4.45 11.40
N TYR A 130 -14.40 3.22 11.60
CA TYR A 130 -13.53 2.07 11.39
C TYR A 130 -13.17 1.91 9.92
N ILE A 131 -11.87 1.76 9.63
CA ILE A 131 -11.37 1.47 8.28
C ILE A 131 -11.33 -0.04 8.10
N TYR A 132 -12.15 -0.54 7.19
CA TYR A 132 -12.26 -1.97 6.92
C TYR A 132 -11.17 -2.49 6.00
N GLN A 133 -10.70 -1.65 5.08
CA GLN A 133 -9.67 -2.01 4.12
C GLN A 133 -9.03 -0.76 3.55
N SER A 134 -7.75 -0.88 3.15
CA SER A 134 -7.01 0.15 2.42
C SER A 134 -6.18 -0.48 1.32
N ALA A 135 -5.85 0.31 0.31
CA ALA A 135 -4.92 -0.04 -0.77
C ALA A 135 -4.08 1.19 -1.11
N GLY A 136 -2.83 0.98 -1.49
CA GLY A 136 -1.94 2.02 -1.95
C GLY A 136 -1.27 1.63 -3.27
N VAL A 137 -0.97 2.63 -4.12
CA VAL A 137 -0.26 2.46 -5.39
C VAL A 137 0.77 3.56 -5.51
N VAL A 138 2.02 3.21 -5.77
CA VAL A 138 3.05 4.16 -6.21
C VAL A 138 2.91 4.37 -7.70
N MET A 139 2.71 5.61 -8.13
CA MET A 139 2.56 5.94 -9.54
C MET A 139 3.93 6.01 -10.21
N GLY A 140 4.08 5.34 -11.35
CA GLY A 140 5.31 5.31 -12.13
C GLY A 140 6.05 3.97 -12.12
N ASP A 141 5.86 3.13 -11.11
CA ASP A 141 6.56 1.82 -11.03
C ASP A 141 5.70 0.63 -11.46
N GLY A 142 4.41 0.86 -11.79
CA GLY A 142 3.46 -0.22 -12.12
C GLY A 142 3.11 -1.13 -10.94
N ASP A 143 3.58 -0.81 -9.76
CA ASP A 143 3.42 -1.63 -8.57
C ASP A 143 2.21 -1.20 -7.73
N HIS A 144 1.25 -2.08 -7.60
CA HIS A 144 0.04 -1.88 -6.79
C HIS A 144 0.25 -2.43 -5.38
N TYR A 145 0.01 -1.59 -4.37
CA TYR A 145 0.00 -2.05 -2.97
C TYR A 145 -1.43 -2.31 -2.51
N THR A 146 -1.77 -3.54 -2.27
CA THR A 146 -2.99 -3.89 -1.55
C THR A 146 -2.63 -4.36 -0.14
N ALA A 147 -3.38 -3.90 0.86
CA ALA A 147 -3.19 -4.34 2.25
C ALA A 147 -3.69 -5.79 2.48
N VAL A 148 -4.30 -6.42 1.47
CA VAL A 148 -4.66 -7.83 1.48
C VAL A 148 -3.54 -8.63 0.82
N GLU A 149 -3.09 -9.68 1.45
CA GLU A 149 -2.24 -10.67 0.80
C GLU A 149 -2.98 -11.20 -0.43
N ASP A 150 -2.44 -10.93 -1.62
CA ASP A 150 -2.94 -11.54 -2.83
C ASP A 150 -2.72 -13.05 -2.71
N GLU A 151 -3.72 -13.87 -3.03
CA GLU A 151 -3.59 -15.35 -3.02
C GLU A 151 -2.38 -15.81 -3.86
N ALA A 152 -2.03 -15.06 -4.91
CA ALA A 152 -0.85 -15.30 -5.73
C ALA A 152 0.47 -15.20 -4.94
N LEU A 153 0.50 -14.49 -3.80
CA LEU A 153 1.67 -14.32 -2.93
C LEU A 153 1.55 -15.05 -1.59
N ALA A 154 0.44 -15.77 -1.36
CA ALA A 154 0.25 -16.57 -0.15
C ALA A 154 1.30 -17.68 -0.01
N GLN A 155 1.89 -18.14 -1.12
CA GLN A 155 2.95 -19.16 -1.15
C GLN A 155 4.36 -18.61 -0.92
N VAL A 156 4.53 -17.28 -0.91
CA VAL A 156 5.84 -16.67 -0.68
C VAL A 156 6.22 -16.78 0.79
N ALA A 157 7.31 -17.48 1.05
CA ALA A 157 7.85 -17.70 2.39
C ALA A 157 9.22 -17.03 2.55
N ILE A 158 9.47 -16.44 3.74
CA ILE A 158 10.76 -15.86 4.11
C ILE A 158 11.30 -16.61 5.31
N TYR A 159 12.44 -17.26 5.14
CA TYR A 159 13.05 -18.06 6.22
C TYR A 159 14.59 -18.11 6.13
N PRO A 160 15.26 -18.33 7.30
CA PRO A 160 14.71 -18.21 8.63
C PRO A 160 14.33 -16.76 8.96
N ASN A 161 13.35 -16.56 9.81
CA ASN A 161 12.99 -15.23 10.32
C ASN A 161 12.64 -15.37 11.81
N PRO A 162 13.50 -14.86 12.72
CA PRO A 162 14.68 -14.02 12.54
C PRO A 162 15.87 -14.74 11.86
N ALA A 163 16.59 -13.99 11.00
CA ALA A 163 17.78 -14.43 10.28
C ALA A 163 19.08 -13.85 10.87
N ALA A 164 20.20 -14.57 10.72
CA ALA A 164 21.51 -14.10 11.18
C ALA A 164 22.45 -13.73 10.01
N ASN A 165 22.72 -14.69 9.12
CA ASN A 165 23.70 -14.51 8.04
C ASN A 165 23.07 -14.49 6.65
N THR A 166 21.99 -15.27 6.48
CA THR A 166 21.33 -15.49 5.21
C THR A 166 19.84 -15.60 5.43
N VAL A 167 19.07 -15.08 4.49
CA VAL A 167 17.62 -15.28 4.42
C VAL A 167 17.24 -15.81 3.04
N TYR A 168 16.26 -16.68 3.00
CA TYR A 168 15.71 -17.23 1.75
C TYR A 168 14.31 -16.68 1.54
N VAL A 169 14.03 -16.28 0.31
CA VAL A 169 12.69 -15.91 -0.15
C VAL A 169 12.25 -16.94 -1.18
N ALA A 170 11.25 -17.75 -0.85
CA ALA A 170 10.78 -18.87 -1.68
C ALA A 170 9.39 -18.59 -2.26
N GLY A 171 9.01 -19.35 -3.30
CA GLY A 171 7.72 -19.19 -3.98
C GLY A 171 7.72 -18.06 -5.00
N LEU A 172 8.88 -17.74 -5.57
CA LEU A 172 9.07 -16.65 -6.51
C LEU A 172 8.86 -17.10 -7.96
N GLU A 173 8.19 -16.25 -8.76
CA GLU A 173 7.97 -16.41 -10.20
C GLU A 173 8.34 -15.10 -10.91
N LYS A 174 9.56 -15.02 -11.47
CA LYS A 174 10.11 -13.80 -12.11
C LYS A 174 9.93 -12.53 -11.26
N ALA A 175 10.01 -12.71 -9.95
CA ALA A 175 9.70 -11.69 -8.97
C ALA A 175 10.74 -10.58 -8.92
N ARG A 176 10.31 -9.38 -8.56
CA ARG A 176 11.16 -8.31 -8.03
C ARG A 176 11.12 -8.38 -6.51
N VAL A 177 12.28 -8.54 -5.88
CA VAL A 177 12.44 -8.59 -4.44
C VAL A 177 13.28 -7.40 -4.00
N GLU A 178 12.73 -6.59 -3.09
CA GLU A 178 13.38 -5.42 -2.52
C GLU A 178 13.38 -5.52 -1.00
N ILE A 179 14.44 -5.04 -0.35
CA ILE A 179 14.50 -4.97 1.12
C ILE A 179 14.79 -3.52 1.52
N PHE A 180 13.97 -3.03 2.44
CA PHE A 180 14.05 -1.67 2.96
C PHE A 180 14.36 -1.69 4.46
N ASP A 181 15.17 -0.75 4.92
CA ASP A 181 15.31 -0.47 6.34
C ASP A 181 14.08 0.29 6.88
N LEU A 182 14.00 0.49 8.20
CA LEU A 182 12.86 1.20 8.82
C LEU A 182 12.79 2.69 8.46
N GLY A 183 13.86 3.24 7.89
CA GLY A 183 13.89 4.60 7.34
C GLY A 183 13.37 4.69 5.90
N GLY A 184 12.94 3.55 5.31
CA GLY A 184 12.45 3.49 3.93
C GLY A 184 13.56 3.44 2.88
N ARG A 185 14.85 3.39 3.28
CA ARG A 185 15.96 3.28 2.36
C ARG A 185 16.07 1.84 1.85
N ARG A 186 16.07 1.67 0.53
CA ARG A 186 16.31 0.37 -0.11
C ARG A 186 17.75 -0.08 0.10
N VAL A 187 17.94 -1.23 0.73
CA VAL A 187 19.24 -1.83 1.05
C VAL A 187 19.57 -3.05 0.17
N TYR A 188 18.57 -3.60 -0.53
CA TYR A 188 18.73 -4.72 -1.44
C TYR A 188 17.66 -4.69 -2.54
N GLU A 189 18.04 -5.14 -3.74
CA GLU A 189 17.13 -5.35 -4.87
C GLU A 189 17.59 -6.53 -5.73
N LYS A 190 16.62 -7.33 -6.19
CA LYS A 190 16.79 -8.37 -7.20
C LYS A 190 15.55 -8.42 -8.08
N THR A 191 15.74 -8.26 -9.39
CA THR A 191 14.69 -8.40 -10.39
C THR A 191 14.82 -9.75 -11.11
N GLY A 192 13.68 -10.34 -11.48
CA GLY A 192 13.63 -11.62 -12.19
C GLY A 192 14.03 -12.81 -11.31
N ALA A 193 13.81 -12.72 -10.00
CA ALA A 193 14.05 -13.83 -9.08
C ALA A 193 13.02 -14.94 -9.30
N ASP A 194 13.47 -16.20 -9.34
CA ASP A 194 12.63 -17.36 -9.61
C ASP A 194 12.92 -18.48 -8.60
N GLY A 195 11.87 -19.22 -8.20
CA GLY A 195 11.97 -20.30 -7.22
C GLY A 195 12.35 -19.83 -5.82
N VAL A 196 13.62 -19.95 -5.44
CA VAL A 196 14.16 -19.57 -4.13
C VAL A 196 15.31 -18.59 -4.33
N LEU A 197 15.19 -17.39 -3.77
CA LEU A 197 16.23 -16.38 -3.75
C LEU A 197 16.97 -16.44 -2.41
N GLU A 198 18.28 -16.61 -2.45
CA GLU A 198 19.18 -16.50 -1.31
C GLU A 198 19.70 -15.05 -1.20
N VAL A 199 19.57 -14.45 -0.04
CA VAL A 199 20.06 -13.09 0.25
C VAL A 199 21.03 -13.14 1.42
N SER A 200 22.28 -12.73 1.17
CA SER A 200 23.29 -12.56 2.22
C SER A 200 23.01 -11.31 3.05
N LEU A 201 23.01 -11.45 4.37
CA LEU A 201 22.78 -10.37 5.33
C LEU A 201 24.07 -9.78 5.89
N ALA A 202 25.23 -10.12 5.32
CA ALA A 202 26.54 -9.69 5.82
C ALA A 202 26.73 -8.15 5.88
N SER A 203 26.02 -7.42 5.02
CA SER A 203 26.02 -5.94 4.99
C SER A 203 24.86 -5.29 5.75
N PHE A 204 23.97 -6.09 6.36
CA PHE A 204 22.81 -5.60 7.04
C PHE A 204 23.10 -5.35 8.52
N ALA A 205 22.67 -4.23 9.04
CA ALA A 205 22.70 -3.98 10.48
C ALA A 205 21.64 -4.85 11.18
N LYS A 206 21.86 -5.17 12.44
CA LYS A 206 20.83 -5.84 13.26
C LYS A 206 19.60 -4.96 13.38
N GLY A 207 18.43 -5.54 13.18
CA GLY A 207 17.18 -4.77 13.25
C GLY A 207 16.06 -5.37 12.41
N ALA A 208 14.99 -4.61 12.28
CA ALA A 208 13.85 -4.96 11.45
C ALA A 208 13.96 -4.33 10.07
N TYR A 209 13.52 -5.07 9.06
CA TYR A 209 13.47 -4.69 7.65
C TYR A 209 12.11 -5.04 7.08
N VAL A 210 11.77 -4.41 5.97
CA VAL A 210 10.60 -4.75 5.15
C VAL A 210 11.10 -5.39 3.86
N VAL A 211 10.70 -6.62 3.60
CA VAL A 211 10.92 -7.31 2.31
C VAL A 211 9.68 -7.11 1.47
N ARG A 212 9.83 -6.47 0.33
CA ARG A 212 8.78 -6.27 -0.67
C ARG A 212 9.00 -7.24 -1.81
N ILE A 213 7.95 -7.94 -2.21
CA ILE A 213 7.96 -8.90 -3.30
C ILE A 213 6.86 -8.52 -4.28
N ALA A 214 7.23 -8.32 -5.56
CA ALA A 214 6.31 -8.06 -6.65
C ALA A 214 6.43 -9.17 -7.70
N GLN A 215 5.33 -9.86 -8.02
CA GLN A 215 5.26 -10.86 -9.09
C GLN A 215 3.83 -10.98 -9.62
N ASN A 216 3.69 -11.24 -10.90
CA ASN A 216 2.40 -11.47 -11.57
C ASN A 216 1.37 -10.35 -11.35
N GLY A 217 1.83 -9.08 -11.21
CA GLY A 217 0.99 -7.93 -10.92
C GLY A 217 0.53 -7.79 -9.46
N ALA A 218 0.98 -8.69 -8.58
CA ALA A 218 0.71 -8.67 -7.15
C ALA A 218 1.94 -8.22 -6.35
N VAL A 219 1.72 -7.56 -5.21
CA VAL A 219 2.79 -7.11 -4.31
C VAL A 219 2.48 -7.52 -2.87
N ALA A 220 3.46 -8.12 -2.21
CA ALA A 220 3.40 -8.38 -0.78
C ALA A 220 4.58 -7.75 -0.04
N SER A 221 4.32 -7.34 1.20
CA SER A 221 5.36 -6.91 2.12
C SER A 221 5.42 -7.84 3.31
N ARG A 222 6.64 -8.23 3.71
CA ARG A 222 6.90 -9.13 4.83
C ARG A 222 7.95 -8.51 5.74
N LYS A 223 7.79 -8.69 7.04
CA LYS A 223 8.80 -8.28 8.02
C LYS A 223 9.94 -9.29 8.04
N LEU A 224 11.18 -8.79 7.98
CA LEU A 224 12.40 -9.55 8.23
C LEU A 224 13.09 -9.00 9.50
N VAL A 225 13.52 -9.88 10.38
CA VAL A 225 14.32 -9.51 11.56
C VAL A 225 15.73 -10.08 11.40
N VAL A 226 16.75 -9.21 11.43
CA VAL A 226 18.17 -9.55 11.39
C VAL A 226 18.74 -9.50 12.81
N LYS A 227 19.43 -10.58 13.24
CA LYS A 227 20.02 -10.76 14.58
C LYS A 227 21.47 -10.34 14.66
#